data_f3484c200066a32b944f57e0a4f25f61
#
_entry.id   f3484c200066a32b944f57e0a4f25f61
#
_cell.length_a   1.000
_cell.length_b   1.000
_cell.length_c   1.000
_cell.angle_alpha   90.00
_cell.angle_beta   90.00
_cell.angle_gamma   90.00
#
_symmetry.space_group_name_H-M   'P 1'
#
loop_
_entity.id
_entity.type
_entity.pdbx_description
1 polymer ?
#
loop_
_entity_poly.entity_id
_entity_poly.type
_entity_poly.pdbx_seq_one_letter_code
_entity_poly.pdbx_strand_id
1 'polypeptide(L)'
;MAKFHPKHRIILFLSLSTFIAMSFIANHIFHSSAHLSITSNWLIDIPNNTTITPPPHNQHFVKNKTPERFLSATFADIPAPQWNWEQVDSAPVPRLDGYAIQIQNLFYVFSGYANLDHVHSHVDVFDFRSNKWVDKFDTPKQMAHSHLGVATDGRYIYIVSGQYGPQCRGPISTVFVLDTKTKKWDSLPPLPFPRYAPATQLWRGRLHVMGGGKENRHTPALDHWSLAVKDGKALEKQWRTEIPIPRGGPHRACIVANDHLYVIGGQEGDFMPKPGSPIFKCSRRHEVVYGDVYMLDDEMKWKVLPPMPKPNSHIECAWVIVNNSIIITGGTTEKHPVTKRMMLVGEKWSVIGRLPYRVKTTLAGFWDGWLYFTSGQRDRGPDNPQPRKVIGETWRTKLSLS
;
A
#
# COMPACT_ATOMS: atom_id res chain seq x y z
N MET A 1 -62.05 -0.01 23.09
CA MET A 1 -61.89 0.85 21.89
C MET A 1 -61.76 2.30 22.36
N ALA A 2 -60.56 2.86 22.38
CA ALA A 2 -60.31 4.24 22.80
C ALA A 2 -60.65 5.17 21.62
N LYS A 3 -61.64 6.07 21.82
CA LYS A 3 -62.00 7.10 20.85
C LYS A 3 -60.94 8.19 20.88
N PHE A 4 -60.13 8.30 19.83
CA PHE A 4 -59.21 9.42 19.66
C PHE A 4 -59.95 10.73 19.38
N HIS A 5 -59.60 11.78 20.12
CA HIS A 5 -60.20 13.13 20.02
C HIS A 5 -59.78 13.75 18.66
N PRO A 6 -60.67 14.47 17.94
CA PRO A 6 -60.42 14.99 16.59
C PRO A 6 -59.18 15.92 16.48
N LYS A 7 -58.81 16.59 17.55
CA LYS A 7 -57.61 17.45 17.60
C LYS A 7 -56.28 16.68 17.39
N HIS A 8 -56.19 15.42 17.81
CA HIS A 8 -54.99 14.61 17.61
C HIS A 8 -54.84 14.09 16.17
N ARG A 9 -55.95 13.97 15.42
CA ARG A 9 -55.89 13.58 14.00
C ARG A 9 -55.29 14.70 13.12
N ILE A 10 -55.59 15.97 13.41
CA ILE A 10 -55.08 17.12 12.66
C ILE A 10 -53.58 17.29 12.92
N ILE A 11 -53.10 17.12 14.14
CA ILE A 11 -51.66 17.21 14.49
C ILE A 11 -50.87 16.07 13.82
N LEU A 12 -51.43 14.85 13.76
CA LEU A 12 -50.79 13.71 13.10
C LEU A 12 -50.70 13.91 11.58
N PHE A 13 -51.73 14.48 10.95
CA PHE A 13 -51.74 14.80 9.52
C PHE A 13 -50.77 15.94 9.17
N LEU A 14 -50.66 16.95 9.99
CA LEU A 14 -49.71 18.06 9.80
C LEU A 14 -48.27 17.62 9.98
N SER A 15 -47.95 16.72 10.93
CA SER A 15 -46.60 16.18 11.11
C SER A 15 -46.21 15.23 9.98
N LEU A 16 -47.14 14.44 9.43
CA LEU A 16 -46.85 13.55 8.31
C LEU A 16 -46.63 14.32 7.00
N SER A 17 -47.41 15.40 6.76
CA SER A 17 -47.25 16.24 5.57
C SER A 17 -45.96 17.05 5.59
N THR A 18 -45.48 17.53 6.75
CA THR A 18 -44.17 18.20 6.88
C THR A 18 -43.02 17.22 6.70
N PHE A 19 -43.15 15.98 7.15
CA PHE A 19 -42.10 14.95 6.91
C PHE A 19 -42.02 14.57 5.43
N ILE A 20 -43.12 14.44 4.72
CA ILE A 20 -43.17 14.16 3.28
C ILE A 20 -42.60 15.34 2.49
N ALA A 21 -42.96 16.59 2.84
CA ALA A 21 -42.40 17.77 2.20
C ALA A 21 -40.91 17.92 2.40
N MET A 22 -40.37 17.64 3.60
CA MET A 22 -38.93 17.65 3.87
C MET A 22 -38.18 16.55 3.12
N SER A 23 -38.78 15.36 2.95
CA SER A 23 -38.20 14.29 2.14
C SER A 23 -38.14 14.65 0.65
N PHE A 24 -39.13 15.33 0.12
CA PHE A 24 -39.13 15.80 -1.26
C PHE A 24 -38.09 16.94 -1.49
N ILE A 25 -37.96 17.85 -0.54
CA ILE A 25 -36.94 18.92 -0.60
C ILE A 25 -35.56 18.33 -0.50
N ALA A 26 -35.28 17.40 0.39
CA ALA A 26 -34.01 16.71 0.51
C ALA A 26 -33.67 15.95 -0.78
N ASN A 27 -34.62 15.23 -1.36
CA ASN A 27 -34.39 14.50 -2.62
C ASN A 27 -34.16 15.45 -3.81
N HIS A 28 -34.84 16.61 -3.85
CA HIS A 28 -34.60 17.63 -4.89
C HIS A 28 -33.24 18.31 -4.74
N ILE A 29 -32.76 18.56 -3.53
CA ILE A 29 -31.44 19.12 -3.27
C ILE A 29 -30.35 18.10 -3.66
N PHE A 30 -30.55 16.79 -3.36
CA PHE A 30 -29.59 15.74 -3.77
C PHE A 30 -29.58 15.48 -5.28
N HIS A 31 -30.68 15.65 -6.00
CA HIS A 31 -30.70 15.52 -7.47
C HIS A 31 -30.27 16.77 -8.22
N SER A 32 -30.42 17.97 -7.65
CA SER A 32 -29.94 19.21 -8.27
C SER A 32 -28.42 19.40 -8.13
N SER A 33 -27.74 18.69 -7.25
CA SER A 33 -26.28 18.74 -7.09
C SER A 33 -25.52 17.92 -8.13
N ALA A 34 -26.20 17.19 -9.01
CA ALA A 34 -25.57 16.31 -10.01
C ALA A 34 -25.19 16.99 -11.32
N HIS A 35 -25.42 18.29 -11.49
CA HIS A 35 -25.07 19.05 -12.69
C HIS A 35 -24.42 20.41 -12.39
N LEU A 36 -23.33 20.40 -11.65
CA LEU A 36 -22.35 21.47 -11.69
C LEU A 36 -21.04 20.90 -12.23
N SER A 37 -20.93 20.84 -13.54
CA SER A 37 -19.66 20.65 -14.22
C SER A 37 -18.83 21.93 -14.02
N ILE A 38 -17.96 21.92 -13.05
CA ILE A 38 -16.91 22.94 -12.96
C ILE A 38 -15.82 22.52 -13.95
N THR A 39 -15.91 23.05 -15.16
CA THR A 39 -14.78 23.09 -16.09
C THR A 39 -13.83 24.17 -15.59
N SER A 40 -12.89 23.81 -14.75
CA SER A 40 -11.72 24.65 -14.49
C SER A 40 -10.67 24.31 -15.55
N ASN A 41 -10.65 25.13 -16.60
CA ASN A 41 -9.57 25.17 -17.59
C ASN A 41 -8.30 25.67 -16.90
N TRP A 42 -7.40 24.73 -16.54
CA TRP A 42 -6.00 25.07 -16.33
C TRP A 42 -5.29 24.85 -17.67
N LEU A 43 -5.22 25.90 -18.47
CA LEU A 43 -4.33 25.98 -19.62
C LEU A 43 -2.89 26.08 -19.10
N ILE A 44 -2.15 24.98 -19.26
CA ILE A 44 -0.69 25.03 -19.24
C ILE A 44 -0.28 25.34 -20.69
N ASP A 45 0.29 26.49 -20.92
CA ASP A 45 0.89 26.88 -22.20
C ASP A 45 2.07 25.94 -22.50
N ILE A 46 1.87 25.07 -23.48
CA ILE A 46 2.95 24.32 -24.10
C ILE A 46 3.33 25.08 -25.39
N PRO A 47 4.60 25.44 -25.60
CA PRO A 47 4.99 26.09 -26.83
C PRO A 47 4.77 25.17 -28.03
N ASN A 48 3.92 25.59 -28.94
CA ASN A 48 3.78 24.97 -30.26
C ASN A 48 5.08 25.13 -31.05
N ASN A 49 5.74 24.00 -31.38
CA ASN A 49 6.40 23.81 -32.67
C ASN A 49 6.94 22.37 -32.77
N THR A 50 6.13 21.50 -33.37
CA THR A 50 6.61 20.48 -34.33
C THR A 50 5.38 19.83 -34.97
N THR A 51 5.19 20.15 -36.23
CA THR A 51 4.28 19.50 -37.16
C THR A 51 4.78 18.08 -37.42
N ILE A 52 4.06 17.06 -36.92
CA ILE A 52 4.25 15.68 -37.31
C ILE A 52 3.09 15.33 -38.25
N THR A 53 3.39 15.13 -39.54
CA THR A 53 2.48 14.56 -40.50
C THR A 53 2.26 13.05 -40.23
N PRO A 54 1.02 12.55 -40.26
CA PRO A 54 0.76 11.12 -40.11
C PRO A 54 1.14 10.34 -41.39
N PRO A 55 1.67 9.13 -41.23
CA PRO A 55 1.95 8.27 -42.42
C PRO A 55 0.64 7.71 -43.00
N PRO A 56 0.62 7.38 -44.30
CA PRO A 56 -0.60 6.98 -45.02
C PRO A 56 -1.10 5.60 -44.58
N HIS A 57 -2.43 5.52 -44.43
CA HIS A 57 -3.18 4.28 -44.24
C HIS A 57 -2.98 3.32 -45.39
N ASN A 58 -2.34 2.17 -45.11
CA ASN A 58 -2.52 0.95 -45.93
C ASN A 58 -3.18 -0.12 -45.04
N GLN A 59 -4.47 -0.30 -45.26
CA GLN A 59 -5.24 -1.40 -44.68
C GLN A 59 -4.91 -2.68 -45.43
N HIS A 60 -4.15 -3.56 -44.80
CA HIS A 60 -4.20 -5.00 -45.10
C HIS A 60 -4.83 -5.71 -43.91
N PHE A 61 -6.09 -6.12 -44.11
CA PHE A 61 -6.78 -7.05 -43.23
C PHE A 61 -6.06 -8.41 -43.26
N VAL A 62 -5.32 -8.74 -42.24
CA VAL A 62 -4.87 -10.08 -41.94
C VAL A 62 -5.83 -10.67 -40.91
N LYS A 63 -6.58 -11.69 -41.36
CA LYS A 63 -7.51 -12.47 -40.51
C LYS A 63 -6.79 -13.12 -39.34
N ASN A 64 -7.39 -12.94 -38.15
CA ASN A 64 -7.40 -13.87 -37.02
C ASN A 64 -6.10 -14.55 -36.64
N LYS A 65 -5.24 -13.84 -35.90
CA LYS A 65 -4.62 -14.44 -34.70
C LYS A 65 -5.35 -13.85 -33.50
N THR A 66 -5.99 -14.72 -32.70
CA THR A 66 -6.40 -14.41 -31.35
C THR A 66 -5.27 -13.61 -30.72
N PRO A 67 -5.51 -12.41 -30.11
CA PRO A 67 -4.43 -11.72 -29.44
C PRO A 67 -3.84 -12.75 -28.49
N GLU A 68 -2.58 -13.14 -28.72
CA GLU A 68 -1.83 -13.88 -27.74
C GLU A 68 -2.05 -13.08 -26.44
N ARG A 69 -2.72 -13.69 -25.47
CA ARG A 69 -2.76 -13.19 -24.12
C ARG A 69 -1.30 -13.09 -23.73
N PHE A 70 -0.74 -11.91 -23.89
CA PHE A 70 0.48 -11.56 -23.23
C PHE A 70 0.18 -11.71 -21.74
N LEU A 71 0.36 -12.92 -21.25
CA LEU A 71 0.41 -13.17 -19.83
C LEU A 71 1.44 -12.18 -19.30
N SER A 72 1.20 -11.59 -18.17
CA SER A 72 2.17 -10.71 -17.50
C SER A 72 3.50 -11.43 -17.20
N ALA A 73 3.53 -12.76 -17.25
CA ALA A 73 4.74 -13.56 -17.39
C ALA A 73 5.52 -13.25 -18.69
N THR A 74 4.90 -12.70 -19.71
CA THR A 74 5.53 -12.25 -20.96
C THR A 74 6.07 -10.82 -20.87
N PHE A 75 5.80 -10.04 -19.86
CA PHE A 75 6.74 -9.00 -19.52
C PHE A 75 8.01 -9.74 -19.09
N ALA A 76 8.86 -10.05 -20.06
CA ALA A 76 10.16 -10.63 -19.84
C ALA A 76 10.76 -9.91 -18.63
N ASP A 77 11.22 -10.65 -17.66
CA ASP A 77 11.93 -10.07 -16.55
C ASP A 77 13.01 -9.15 -17.15
N ILE A 78 13.06 -7.91 -16.68
CA ILE A 78 14.07 -6.98 -17.15
C ILE A 78 15.44 -7.66 -16.93
N PRO A 79 16.31 -7.72 -17.96
CA PRO A 79 17.64 -8.32 -17.80
C PRO A 79 18.35 -7.77 -16.58
N ALA A 80 18.88 -8.64 -15.75
CA ALA A 80 19.51 -8.26 -14.49
C ALA A 80 20.71 -9.18 -14.19
N PRO A 81 21.79 -8.65 -13.60
CA PRO A 81 22.90 -9.46 -13.12
C PRO A 81 22.43 -10.52 -12.13
N GLN A 82 23.06 -11.66 -12.15
CA GLN A 82 22.92 -12.68 -11.12
C GLN A 82 23.69 -12.23 -9.88
N TRP A 83 23.09 -12.45 -8.70
CA TRP A 83 23.74 -12.21 -7.42
C TRP A 83 23.84 -13.51 -6.63
N ASN A 84 24.90 -13.66 -5.87
CA ASN A 84 25.07 -14.78 -4.98
C ASN A 84 24.21 -14.57 -3.73
N TRP A 85 23.16 -15.38 -3.61
CA TRP A 85 22.24 -15.39 -2.48
C TRP A 85 22.59 -16.54 -1.56
N GLU A 86 22.63 -16.27 -0.28
CA GLU A 86 22.71 -17.28 0.76
C GLU A 86 21.46 -17.24 1.65
N GLN A 87 21.01 -18.40 2.03
CA GLN A 87 19.89 -18.54 2.96
C GLN A 87 20.43 -18.50 4.38
N VAL A 88 19.75 -17.72 5.24
CA VAL A 88 20.02 -17.67 6.68
C VAL A 88 18.82 -18.24 7.44
N ASP A 89 18.73 -17.98 8.75
CA ASP A 89 17.66 -18.51 9.59
C ASP A 89 16.27 -18.12 9.07
N SER A 90 15.45 -19.09 8.79
CA SER A 90 14.10 -18.85 8.26
C SER A 90 13.17 -18.25 9.31
N ALA A 91 12.21 -17.44 8.87
CA ALA A 91 11.19 -16.89 9.77
C ALA A 91 10.42 -18.00 10.49
N PRO A 92 10.09 -17.81 11.78
CA PRO A 92 9.37 -18.82 12.58
C PRO A 92 8.04 -19.23 11.96
N VAL A 93 7.42 -18.31 11.21
CA VAL A 93 6.19 -18.55 10.46
C VAL A 93 6.25 -17.89 9.08
N PRO A 94 5.72 -18.54 8.03
CA PRO A 94 5.59 -17.91 6.72
C PRO A 94 4.50 -16.84 6.77
N ARG A 95 4.69 -15.73 6.02
CA ARG A 95 3.77 -14.59 6.03
C ARG A 95 3.52 -14.07 4.62
N LEU A 96 2.24 -13.88 4.30
CA LEU A 96 1.76 -13.11 3.15
C LEU A 96 1.15 -11.81 3.68
N ASP A 97 1.40 -10.71 3.00
CA ASP A 97 0.90 -9.37 3.39
C ASP A 97 1.21 -9.02 4.87
N GLY A 98 2.33 -9.52 5.38
CA GLY A 98 2.96 -9.06 6.61
C GLY A 98 3.69 -7.75 6.37
N TYR A 99 4.02 -7.06 7.45
CA TYR A 99 4.73 -5.78 7.40
C TYR A 99 5.99 -5.82 8.23
N ALA A 100 6.97 -5.03 7.85
CA ALA A 100 8.20 -4.97 8.61
C ALA A 100 8.79 -3.57 8.65
N ILE A 101 9.58 -3.34 9.69
CA ILE A 101 10.39 -2.13 9.79
C ILE A 101 11.70 -2.45 10.49
N GLN A 102 12.77 -1.82 10.02
CA GLN A 102 14.10 -1.98 10.59
C GLN A 102 14.41 -0.84 11.56
N ILE A 103 14.94 -1.19 12.72
CA ILE A 103 15.54 -0.27 13.69
C ILE A 103 16.94 -0.78 13.99
N GLN A 104 17.95 -0.06 13.51
CA GLN A 104 19.35 -0.48 13.60
C GLN A 104 19.54 -1.91 13.05
N ASN A 105 20.04 -2.83 13.87
CA ASN A 105 20.26 -4.23 13.51
C ASN A 105 19.03 -5.13 13.72
N LEU A 106 17.93 -4.61 14.22
CA LEU A 106 16.71 -5.39 14.48
C LEU A 106 15.64 -5.13 13.43
N PHE A 107 15.04 -6.21 12.98
CA PHE A 107 13.98 -6.19 11.98
C PHE A 107 12.69 -6.73 12.59
N TYR A 108 11.74 -5.85 12.83
CA TYR A 108 10.44 -6.16 13.44
C TYR A 108 9.45 -6.55 12.34
N VAL A 109 8.94 -7.75 12.39
CA VAL A 109 8.03 -8.33 11.39
C VAL A 109 6.67 -8.58 12.02
N PHE A 110 5.65 -7.92 11.48
CA PHE A 110 4.30 -7.86 12.05
C PHE A 110 3.32 -8.71 11.27
N SER A 111 2.49 -9.46 11.98
CA SER A 111 1.20 -9.99 11.51
C SER A 111 1.27 -10.69 10.14
N GLY A 112 0.31 -10.46 9.22
CA GLY A 112 0.19 -11.09 7.92
C GLY A 112 -0.63 -12.39 7.94
N TYR A 113 -0.81 -12.99 6.77
CA TYR A 113 -1.54 -14.23 6.60
C TYR A 113 -0.61 -15.45 6.62
N ALA A 114 -1.02 -16.53 7.33
CA ALA A 114 -0.49 -17.85 7.09
C ALA A 114 -1.11 -18.48 5.83
N ASN A 115 -2.41 -18.27 5.67
CA ASN A 115 -3.25 -18.63 4.53
C ASN A 115 -4.47 -17.70 4.48
N LEU A 116 -5.47 -17.96 3.64
CA LEU A 116 -6.60 -17.05 3.41
C LEU A 116 -7.51 -16.83 4.63
N ASP A 117 -7.57 -17.76 5.54
CA ASP A 117 -8.48 -17.78 6.68
C ASP A 117 -7.75 -17.70 8.03
N HIS A 118 -6.43 -17.73 8.04
CA HIS A 118 -5.62 -17.65 9.24
C HIS A 118 -4.63 -16.48 9.19
N VAL A 119 -4.68 -15.65 10.22
CA VAL A 119 -3.81 -14.49 10.39
C VAL A 119 -2.90 -14.65 11.59
N HIS A 120 -1.73 -14.03 11.51
CA HIS A 120 -0.82 -13.90 12.65
C HIS A 120 -1.13 -12.61 13.41
N SER A 121 -1.08 -12.66 14.75
CA SER A 121 -1.29 -11.53 15.65
C SER A 121 -0.09 -11.34 16.59
N HIS A 122 1.12 -11.47 16.05
CA HIS A 122 2.35 -11.32 16.81
C HIS A 122 3.43 -10.64 15.97
N VAL A 123 4.46 -10.18 16.65
CA VAL A 123 5.70 -9.64 16.10
C VAL A 123 6.78 -10.70 16.27
N ASP A 124 7.52 -11.00 15.21
CA ASP A 124 8.79 -11.71 15.28
C ASP A 124 9.93 -10.72 15.02
N VAL A 125 11.05 -10.86 15.70
CA VAL A 125 12.21 -9.97 15.58
C VAL A 125 13.41 -10.74 15.08
N PHE A 126 13.97 -10.29 13.94
CA PHE A 126 15.21 -10.83 13.40
C PHE A 126 16.37 -9.89 13.73
N ASP A 127 17.49 -10.45 14.17
CA ASP A 127 18.75 -9.72 14.40
C ASP A 127 19.72 -9.95 13.24
N PHE A 128 20.01 -8.92 12.49
CA PHE A 128 20.93 -8.96 11.35
C PHE A 128 22.39 -9.26 11.76
N ARG A 129 22.79 -9.00 13.01
CA ARG A 129 24.15 -9.30 13.49
C ARG A 129 24.38 -10.80 13.63
N SER A 130 23.41 -11.48 14.24
CA SER A 130 23.48 -12.92 14.48
C SER A 130 22.87 -13.74 13.34
N ASN A 131 22.13 -13.13 12.44
CA ASN A 131 21.30 -13.78 11.41
C ASN A 131 20.29 -14.77 12.02
N LYS A 132 19.68 -14.41 13.15
CA LYS A 132 18.74 -15.22 13.92
C LYS A 132 17.45 -14.48 14.23
N TRP A 133 16.36 -15.23 14.34
CA TRP A 133 15.12 -14.77 14.94
C TRP A 133 15.28 -14.87 16.46
N VAL A 134 15.22 -13.70 17.12
CA VAL A 134 15.66 -13.58 18.53
C VAL A 134 14.55 -13.29 19.50
N ASP A 135 13.38 -12.87 19.02
CA ASP A 135 12.27 -12.44 19.90
C ASP A 135 10.92 -12.64 19.24
N LYS A 136 9.88 -12.80 20.10
CA LYS A 136 8.49 -12.88 19.70
C LYS A 136 7.57 -12.35 20.79
N PHE A 137 6.58 -11.52 20.44
CA PHE A 137 5.57 -11.01 21.36
C PHE A 137 4.27 -10.66 20.63
N ASP A 138 3.15 -10.62 21.36
CA ASP A 138 1.84 -10.44 20.79
C ASP A 138 1.57 -8.96 20.39
N THR A 139 0.71 -8.79 19.39
CA THR A 139 0.12 -7.49 19.03
C THR A 139 -1.18 -7.26 19.84
N PRO A 140 -1.63 -6.00 19.98
CA PRO A 140 -2.93 -5.70 20.58
C PRO A 140 -4.06 -6.42 19.84
N LYS A 141 -5.05 -6.93 20.57
CA LYS A 141 -6.18 -7.68 20.01
C LYS A 141 -6.99 -6.87 18.97
N GLN A 142 -7.01 -5.55 19.11
CA GLN A 142 -7.75 -4.64 18.22
C GLN A 142 -6.90 -4.13 17.05
N MET A 143 -5.63 -4.49 16.97
CA MET A 143 -4.76 -4.09 15.87
C MET A 143 -5.12 -4.85 14.59
N ALA A 144 -4.97 -4.21 13.45
CA ALA A 144 -5.12 -4.86 12.16
C ALA A 144 -4.05 -5.96 11.97
N HIS A 145 -4.35 -6.96 11.13
CA HIS A 145 -3.52 -8.14 10.94
C HIS A 145 -2.77 -8.15 9.62
N SER A 146 -3.13 -7.29 8.69
CA SER A 146 -2.49 -7.20 7.37
C SER A 146 -2.75 -5.84 6.74
N HIS A 147 -2.02 -5.52 5.67
CA HIS A 147 -2.22 -4.28 4.89
C HIS A 147 -2.13 -3.01 5.76
N LEU A 148 -1.15 -3.02 6.65
CA LEU A 148 -0.90 -1.97 7.63
C LEU A 148 -0.22 -0.76 6.99
N GLY A 149 -0.28 0.40 7.66
CA GLY A 149 0.74 1.44 7.53
C GLY A 149 1.75 1.30 8.67
N VAL A 150 3.03 1.39 8.39
CA VAL A 150 4.10 1.25 9.40
C VAL A 150 5.14 2.35 9.26
N ALA A 151 5.52 2.96 10.37
CA ALA A 151 6.58 3.96 10.44
C ALA A 151 7.33 3.88 11.78
N THR A 152 8.53 4.49 11.86
CA THR A 152 9.31 4.53 13.11
C THR A 152 10.10 5.82 13.24
N ASP A 153 10.38 6.20 14.49
CA ASP A 153 11.33 7.26 14.86
C ASP A 153 12.69 6.69 15.33
N GLY A 154 12.89 5.37 15.19
CA GLY A 154 14.09 4.67 15.64
C GLY A 154 13.97 4.05 17.05
N ARG A 155 12.89 4.34 17.77
CA ARG A 155 12.53 3.70 19.04
C ARG A 155 11.08 3.21 19.04
N TYR A 156 10.18 4.08 18.65
CA TYR A 156 8.75 3.77 18.59
C TYR A 156 8.37 3.31 17.19
N ILE A 157 7.54 2.29 17.10
CA ILE A 157 6.96 1.82 15.84
C ILE A 157 5.47 2.16 15.84
N TYR A 158 5.03 2.89 14.83
CA TYR A 158 3.66 3.32 14.62
C TYR A 158 2.98 2.38 13.64
N ILE A 159 1.85 1.78 14.03
CA ILE A 159 1.04 0.88 13.20
C ILE A 159 -0.29 1.55 12.94
N VAL A 160 -0.61 1.76 11.69
CA VAL A 160 -1.75 2.56 11.26
C VAL A 160 -2.69 1.75 10.42
N SER A 161 -3.96 1.69 10.83
CA SER A 161 -5.03 1.14 10.00
C SER A 161 -4.74 -0.28 9.52
N GLY A 162 -5.26 -0.69 8.37
CA GLY A 162 -5.10 -2.01 7.80
C GLY A 162 -6.33 -2.89 7.98
N GLN A 163 -6.25 -4.12 7.50
CA GLN A 163 -7.35 -5.07 7.55
C GLN A 163 -7.33 -5.89 8.84
N TYR A 164 -8.48 -5.99 9.51
CA TYR A 164 -8.66 -6.83 10.68
C TYR A 164 -9.20 -8.21 10.30
N GLY A 165 -8.60 -9.25 10.86
CA GLY A 165 -9.04 -10.63 10.61
C GLY A 165 -8.60 -11.19 9.26
N PRO A 166 -9.22 -12.29 8.84
CA PRO A 166 -8.90 -13.01 7.61
C PRO A 166 -9.10 -12.19 6.33
N GLN A 167 -8.69 -12.76 5.19
CA GLN A 167 -8.78 -12.11 3.90
C GLN A 167 -10.23 -11.67 3.56
N CYS A 168 -10.34 -10.66 2.70
CA CYS A 168 -11.62 -10.12 2.21
C CYS A 168 -12.49 -9.44 3.26
N ARG A 169 -11.90 -8.94 4.32
CA ARG A 169 -12.51 -8.03 5.28
C ARG A 169 -12.20 -6.58 4.94
N GLY A 170 -13.02 -5.66 5.40
CA GLY A 170 -12.74 -4.23 5.32
C GLY A 170 -11.63 -3.79 6.28
N PRO A 171 -11.00 -2.65 6.01
CA PRO A 171 -10.01 -2.07 6.90
C PRO A 171 -10.66 -1.44 8.15
N ILE A 172 -9.83 -1.22 9.17
CA ILE A 172 -10.18 -0.52 10.41
C ILE A 172 -9.32 0.75 10.54
N SER A 173 -9.73 1.69 11.40
CA SER A 173 -9.05 2.99 11.56
C SER A 173 -8.12 3.08 12.76
N THR A 174 -7.91 1.98 13.49
CA THR A 174 -7.09 1.98 14.72
C THR A 174 -5.64 2.34 14.44
N VAL A 175 -5.01 3.03 15.40
CA VAL A 175 -3.60 3.39 15.35
C VAL A 175 -2.96 3.00 16.67
N PHE A 176 -1.88 2.25 16.60
CA PHE A 176 -1.10 1.80 17.75
C PHE A 176 0.34 2.26 17.65
N VAL A 177 1.00 2.35 18.80
CA VAL A 177 2.43 2.59 18.91
C VAL A 177 3.05 1.55 19.84
N LEU A 178 4.19 1.01 19.41
CA LEU A 178 5.02 0.08 20.17
C LEU A 178 6.27 0.81 20.67
N ASP A 179 6.53 0.81 21.97
CA ASP A 179 7.86 1.12 22.50
C ASP A 179 8.73 -0.14 22.42
N THR A 180 9.69 -0.15 21.53
CA THR A 180 10.57 -1.31 21.29
C THR A 180 11.45 -1.67 22.48
N LYS A 181 11.75 -0.73 23.38
CA LYS A 181 12.55 -1.00 24.59
C LYS A 181 11.75 -1.75 25.65
N THR A 182 10.50 -1.36 25.85
CA THR A 182 9.65 -1.94 26.91
C THR A 182 8.70 -2.99 26.40
N LYS A 183 8.54 -3.13 25.07
CA LYS A 183 7.56 -3.98 24.37
C LYS A 183 6.11 -3.65 24.77
N LYS A 184 5.87 -2.43 25.25
CA LYS A 184 4.53 -1.97 25.59
C LYS A 184 3.88 -1.31 24.38
N TRP A 185 2.59 -1.57 24.26
CA TRP A 185 1.73 -0.97 23.26
C TRP A 185 0.88 0.13 23.89
N ASP A 186 0.67 1.19 23.11
CA ASP A 186 -0.26 2.25 23.41
C ASP A 186 -1.10 2.58 22.18
N SER A 187 -2.23 3.28 22.35
CA SER A 187 -3.09 3.71 21.24
C SER A 187 -2.93 5.18 20.95
N LEU A 188 -3.01 5.55 19.69
CA LEU A 188 -3.05 6.94 19.22
C LEU A 188 -4.44 7.28 18.66
N PRO A 189 -4.76 8.56 18.41
CA PRO A 189 -6.00 8.93 17.75
C PRO A 189 -6.23 8.14 16.47
N PRO A 190 -7.42 7.53 16.26
CA PRO A 190 -7.71 6.76 15.08
C PRO A 190 -7.70 7.64 13.83
N LEU A 191 -7.47 7.04 12.65
CA LEU A 191 -7.64 7.73 11.38
C LEU A 191 -9.09 8.24 11.21
N PRO A 192 -9.29 9.36 10.52
CA PRO A 192 -10.64 9.85 10.19
C PRO A 192 -11.50 8.82 9.46
N PHE A 193 -10.89 8.05 8.58
CA PHE A 193 -11.51 6.93 7.86
C PHE A 193 -10.54 5.75 7.76
N PRO A 194 -11.05 4.50 7.78
CA PRO A 194 -10.22 3.31 7.59
C PRO A 194 -9.50 3.30 6.25
N ARG A 195 -8.30 2.73 6.22
CA ARG A 195 -7.50 2.59 4.99
C ARG A 195 -6.90 1.19 4.88
N TYR A 196 -6.91 0.69 3.67
CA TYR A 196 -6.32 -0.58 3.28
C TYR A 196 -4.98 -0.32 2.59
N ALA A 197 -3.89 -0.86 3.13
CA ALA A 197 -2.52 -0.68 2.64
C ALA A 197 -2.15 0.79 2.30
N PRO A 198 -2.30 1.74 3.25
CA PRO A 198 -1.95 3.13 3.01
C PRO A 198 -0.44 3.31 2.95
N ALA A 199 0.02 4.25 2.15
CA ALA A 199 1.38 4.75 2.22
C ALA A 199 1.59 5.50 3.54
N THR A 200 2.54 5.05 4.35
CA THR A 200 2.73 5.60 5.70
C THR A 200 4.21 5.83 5.99
N GLN A 201 4.54 6.99 6.53
CA GLN A 201 5.91 7.31 6.93
C GLN A 201 5.94 8.41 7.99
N LEU A 202 6.96 8.39 8.84
CA LEU A 202 7.28 9.49 9.74
C LEU A 202 8.20 10.49 9.02
N TRP A 203 7.76 11.73 8.92
CA TRP A 203 8.54 12.79 8.29
C TRP A 203 8.37 14.11 9.05
N ARG A 204 9.49 14.73 9.40
CA ARG A 204 9.52 16.02 10.12
C ARG A 204 8.64 16.06 11.37
N GLY A 205 8.72 15.00 12.18
CA GLY A 205 7.97 14.87 13.43
C GLY A 205 6.47 14.62 13.28
N ARG A 206 6.02 14.34 12.07
CA ARG A 206 4.61 14.00 11.79
C ARG A 206 4.50 12.61 11.16
N LEU A 207 3.54 11.86 11.62
CA LEU A 207 3.15 10.58 11.02
C LEU A 207 2.21 10.87 9.85
N HIS A 208 2.69 10.70 8.63
CA HIS A 208 1.95 10.91 7.38
C HIS A 208 1.29 9.61 6.94
N VAL A 209 0.03 9.70 6.53
CA VAL A 209 -0.77 8.58 5.99
C VAL A 209 -1.47 9.03 4.73
N MET A 210 -1.20 8.35 3.62
CA MET A 210 -1.63 8.79 2.29
C MET A 210 -2.25 7.66 1.49
N GLY A 211 -3.28 7.97 0.74
CA GLY A 211 -3.90 7.07 -0.22
C GLY A 211 -4.44 5.78 0.41
N GLY A 212 -4.01 4.65 -0.09
CA GLY A 212 -4.56 3.34 0.26
C GLY A 212 -5.89 3.04 -0.44
N GLY A 213 -6.45 1.88 -0.16
CA GLY A 213 -7.83 1.53 -0.52
C GLY A 213 -8.83 2.04 0.51
N LYS A 214 -10.02 2.44 0.08
CA LYS A 214 -11.14 2.80 0.98
C LYS A 214 -11.72 1.55 1.68
N GLU A 215 -12.83 1.70 2.38
CA GLU A 215 -13.45 0.65 3.18
C GLU A 215 -13.78 -0.62 2.38
N ASN A 216 -14.05 -0.46 1.09
CA ASN A 216 -14.27 -1.59 0.17
C ASN A 216 -12.97 -2.24 -0.33
N ARG A 217 -11.79 -1.77 0.09
CA ARG A 217 -10.44 -2.17 -0.33
C ARG A 217 -10.10 -1.85 -1.79
N HIS A 218 -11.09 -1.65 -2.64
CA HIS A 218 -10.93 -1.53 -4.08
C HIS A 218 -10.80 -0.08 -4.57
N THR A 219 -11.62 0.82 -4.02
CA THR A 219 -11.62 2.22 -4.44
C THR A 219 -10.39 2.94 -3.90
N PRO A 220 -9.57 3.56 -4.74
CA PRO A 220 -8.42 4.32 -4.29
C PRO A 220 -8.85 5.56 -3.51
N ALA A 221 -8.16 5.85 -2.42
CA ALA A 221 -8.29 7.09 -1.66
C ALA A 221 -7.23 8.09 -2.10
N LEU A 222 -7.55 9.37 -2.08
CA LEU A 222 -6.61 10.47 -2.35
C LEU A 222 -6.18 11.19 -1.08
N ASP A 223 -6.86 10.92 0.02
CA ASP A 223 -6.64 11.64 1.27
C ASP A 223 -5.20 11.49 1.76
N HIS A 224 -4.69 12.57 2.30
CA HIS A 224 -3.42 12.64 2.99
C HIS A 224 -3.66 13.28 4.35
N TRP A 225 -3.34 12.56 5.40
CA TRP A 225 -3.42 13.03 6.78
C TRP A 225 -2.08 12.99 7.45
N SER A 226 -1.89 13.87 8.43
CA SER A 226 -0.72 13.85 9.29
C SER A 226 -1.08 14.06 10.76
N LEU A 227 -0.32 13.45 11.66
CA LEU A 227 -0.45 13.58 13.11
C LEU A 227 0.93 13.89 13.69
N ALA A 228 1.04 15.01 14.42
CA ALA A 228 2.29 15.32 15.11
C ALA A 228 2.50 14.30 16.25
N VAL A 229 3.67 13.68 16.27
CA VAL A 229 4.04 12.68 17.27
C VAL A 229 5.43 12.96 17.84
N LYS A 230 5.62 12.62 19.11
CA LYS A 230 6.91 12.68 19.78
C LYS A 230 6.96 11.65 20.91
N ASP A 231 8.07 10.95 21.04
CA ASP A 231 8.30 9.96 22.09
C ASP A 231 7.14 8.95 22.25
N GLY A 232 6.61 8.47 21.12
CA GLY A 232 5.49 7.54 21.08
C GLY A 232 4.13 8.13 21.44
N LYS A 233 3.99 9.44 21.53
CA LYS A 233 2.74 10.14 21.90
C LYS A 233 2.28 11.05 20.79
N ALA A 234 0.97 11.14 20.60
CA ALA A 234 0.36 12.17 19.76
C ALA A 234 0.43 13.53 20.49
N LEU A 235 0.85 14.57 19.77
CA LEU A 235 0.85 15.94 20.23
C LEU A 235 -0.46 16.67 19.89
N GLU A 236 -1.30 16.04 19.07
CA GLU A 236 -2.58 16.56 18.59
C GLU A 236 -3.69 15.53 18.89
N LYS A 237 -4.91 16.00 19.09
CA LYS A 237 -6.07 15.14 19.35
C LYS A 237 -6.69 14.57 18.07
N GLN A 238 -6.42 15.19 16.93
CA GLN A 238 -7.01 14.85 15.62
C GLN A 238 -5.95 14.92 14.52
N TRP A 239 -6.14 14.12 13.50
CA TRP A 239 -5.35 14.16 12.29
C TRP A 239 -5.62 15.44 11.50
N ARG A 240 -4.56 16.06 11.01
CA ARG A 240 -4.63 17.21 10.11
C ARG A 240 -4.73 16.70 8.66
N THR A 241 -5.59 17.36 7.87
CA THR A 241 -5.65 17.13 6.43
C THR A 241 -4.52 17.89 5.75
N GLU A 242 -3.80 17.21 4.88
CA GLU A 242 -2.70 17.73 4.06
C GLU A 242 -3.11 17.76 2.58
N ILE A 243 -2.19 18.23 1.71
CA ILE A 243 -2.42 18.20 0.27
C ILE A 243 -2.64 16.74 -0.21
N PRO A 244 -3.72 16.45 -0.95
CA PRO A 244 -3.99 15.10 -1.43
C PRO A 244 -2.85 14.54 -2.29
N ILE A 245 -2.69 13.21 -2.25
CA ILE A 245 -1.75 12.53 -3.16
C ILE A 245 -2.28 12.60 -4.60
N PRO A 246 -1.42 12.84 -5.61
CA PRO A 246 -1.86 13.00 -7.01
C PRO A 246 -2.60 11.79 -7.57
N ARG A 247 -2.22 10.58 -7.15
CA ARG A 247 -2.91 9.32 -7.48
C ARG A 247 -2.96 8.42 -6.27
N GLY A 248 -4.15 8.03 -5.87
CA GLY A 248 -4.39 7.16 -4.72
C GLY A 248 -4.13 5.68 -5.01
N GLY A 249 -4.51 4.83 -4.08
CA GLY A 249 -4.45 3.39 -4.22
C GLY A 249 -3.50 2.73 -3.22
N PRO A 250 -3.71 1.42 -2.96
CA PRO A 250 -2.95 0.62 -2.01
C PRO A 250 -1.59 0.17 -2.55
N HIS A 251 -0.81 -0.46 -1.67
CA HIS A 251 0.39 -1.22 -1.99
C HIS A 251 1.56 -0.40 -2.55
N ARG A 252 1.73 0.82 -2.05
CA ARG A 252 2.81 1.76 -2.42
C ARG A 252 3.96 1.67 -1.44
N ALA A 253 5.20 1.80 -1.93
CA ALA A 253 6.32 2.14 -1.07
C ALA A 253 6.22 3.61 -0.64
N CYS A 254 6.46 3.88 0.64
CA CYS A 254 6.51 5.21 1.21
C CYS A 254 7.84 5.39 1.95
N ILE A 255 8.65 6.34 1.51
CA ILE A 255 10.07 6.40 1.88
C ILE A 255 10.45 7.85 2.15
N VAL A 256 11.20 8.08 3.23
CA VAL A 256 11.88 9.36 3.46
C VAL A 256 13.35 9.19 3.11
N ALA A 257 13.83 9.98 2.17
CA ALA A 257 15.23 10.03 1.79
C ALA A 257 15.62 11.48 1.49
N ASN A 258 16.81 11.92 1.93
CA ASN A 258 17.29 13.29 1.76
C ASN A 258 16.26 14.36 2.17
N ASP A 259 15.56 14.11 3.29
CA ASP A 259 14.50 14.97 3.84
C ASP A 259 13.30 15.23 2.91
N HIS A 260 13.08 14.37 1.90
CA HIS A 260 11.90 14.37 1.06
C HIS A 260 11.09 13.08 1.25
N LEU A 261 9.77 13.19 1.08
CA LEU A 261 8.86 12.07 1.19
C LEU A 261 8.48 11.54 -0.19
N TYR A 262 8.82 10.27 -0.46
CA TYR A 262 8.56 9.60 -1.73
C TYR A 262 7.41 8.62 -1.60
N VAL A 263 6.52 8.58 -2.60
CA VAL A 263 5.48 7.58 -2.76
C VAL A 263 5.62 6.94 -4.15
N ILE A 264 5.83 5.62 -4.16
CA ILE A 264 6.30 4.90 -5.35
C ILE A 264 5.38 3.71 -5.65
N GLY A 265 5.03 3.54 -6.93
CA GLY A 265 4.29 2.39 -7.43
C GLY A 265 2.88 2.24 -6.85
N GLY A 266 2.48 1.00 -6.56
CA GLY A 266 1.17 0.67 -6.07
C GLY A 266 0.17 0.29 -7.15
N GLN A 267 -1.11 0.27 -6.82
CA GLN A 267 -2.14 -0.16 -7.75
C GLN A 267 -3.49 0.53 -7.50
N GLU A 268 -4.35 0.44 -8.51
CA GLU A 268 -5.79 0.66 -8.40
C GLU A 268 -6.49 -0.68 -8.48
N GLY A 269 -7.51 -0.85 -7.63
CA GLY A 269 -8.26 -2.09 -7.58
C GLY A 269 -7.60 -3.16 -6.72
N ASP A 270 -8.45 -4.02 -6.17
CA ASP A 270 -8.10 -5.20 -5.39
C ASP A 270 -9.33 -6.08 -5.24
N PHE A 271 -9.24 -7.14 -4.41
CA PHE A 271 -10.39 -7.91 -4.02
C PHE A 271 -11.34 -7.06 -3.15
N MET A 272 -12.59 -6.95 -3.58
CA MET A 272 -13.61 -6.23 -2.82
C MET A 272 -14.20 -7.09 -1.72
N PRO A 273 -14.32 -6.58 -0.47
CA PRO A 273 -15.14 -7.22 0.54
C PRO A 273 -16.57 -7.36 0.04
N LYS A 274 -17.15 -8.53 0.28
CA LYS A 274 -18.56 -8.82 0.03
C LYS A 274 -19.27 -8.90 1.37
N PRO A 275 -20.13 -7.96 1.74
CA PRO A 275 -20.91 -8.04 2.99
C PRO A 275 -21.66 -9.36 3.10
N GLY A 276 -21.60 -10.01 4.28
CA GLY A 276 -22.26 -11.26 4.54
C GLY A 276 -21.70 -12.50 3.84
N SER A 277 -20.68 -12.36 3.00
CA SER A 277 -20.06 -13.52 2.33
C SER A 277 -19.05 -14.22 3.25
N PRO A 278 -18.85 -15.55 3.06
CA PRO A 278 -17.72 -16.23 3.67
C PRO A 278 -16.39 -15.56 3.34
N ILE A 279 -15.43 -15.70 4.24
CA ILE A 279 -14.13 -15.01 4.24
C ILE A 279 -13.41 -15.00 2.88
N PHE A 280 -13.39 -16.11 2.18
CA PHE A 280 -12.64 -16.29 0.92
C PHE A 280 -13.48 -16.03 -0.35
N LYS A 281 -14.72 -15.59 -0.21
CA LYS A 281 -15.58 -15.23 -1.33
C LYS A 281 -15.63 -13.72 -1.49
N CYS A 282 -14.54 -13.12 -1.93
CA CYS A 282 -14.57 -11.74 -2.37
C CYS A 282 -14.68 -11.61 -3.89
N SER A 283 -15.18 -10.47 -4.35
CA SER A 283 -15.16 -10.12 -5.76
C SER A 283 -13.80 -9.58 -6.13
N ARG A 284 -13.18 -10.16 -7.15
CA ARG A 284 -12.02 -9.56 -7.79
C ARG A 284 -12.46 -8.51 -8.79
N ARG A 285 -11.81 -7.35 -8.79
CA ARG A 285 -11.95 -6.29 -9.79
C ARG A 285 -10.69 -6.20 -10.64
N HIS A 286 -10.77 -5.42 -11.70
CA HIS A 286 -9.61 -5.13 -12.53
C HIS A 286 -8.58 -4.37 -11.69
N GLU A 287 -7.32 -4.82 -11.75
CA GLU A 287 -6.18 -4.19 -11.10
C GLU A 287 -5.35 -3.46 -12.16
N VAL A 288 -4.98 -2.22 -11.88
CA VAL A 288 -4.05 -1.44 -12.69
C VAL A 288 -2.83 -1.13 -11.83
N VAL A 289 -1.67 -1.62 -12.21
CA VAL A 289 -0.42 -1.42 -11.47
C VAL A 289 0.28 -0.16 -11.95
N TYR A 290 0.81 0.62 -11.03
CA TYR A 290 1.41 1.93 -11.29
C TYR A 290 2.94 1.86 -11.38
N GLY A 291 3.49 2.66 -12.30
CA GLY A 291 4.91 2.99 -12.33
C GLY A 291 5.23 4.34 -11.69
N ASP A 292 4.22 5.06 -11.20
CA ASP A 292 4.32 6.44 -10.74
C ASP A 292 5.30 6.59 -9.58
N VAL A 293 6.03 7.70 -9.59
CA VAL A 293 6.91 8.14 -8.51
C VAL A 293 6.58 9.58 -8.18
N TYR A 294 6.14 9.82 -6.96
CA TYR A 294 5.83 11.15 -6.44
C TYR A 294 6.79 11.51 -5.31
N MET A 295 7.18 12.76 -5.26
CA MET A 295 7.98 13.32 -4.17
C MET A 295 7.24 14.53 -3.59
N LEU A 296 7.06 14.55 -2.29
CA LEU A 296 6.56 15.72 -1.56
C LEU A 296 7.78 16.54 -1.13
N ASP A 297 7.83 17.80 -1.56
CA ASP A 297 8.92 18.69 -1.25
C ASP A 297 8.70 19.53 0.02
N ASP A 298 9.67 20.39 0.32
CA ASP A 298 9.67 21.25 1.52
C ASP A 298 8.51 22.26 1.56
N GLU A 299 7.98 22.60 0.41
CA GLU A 299 6.83 23.50 0.26
C GLU A 299 5.49 22.76 0.32
N MET A 300 5.51 21.46 0.65
CA MET A 300 4.34 20.59 0.63
C MET A 300 3.68 20.47 -0.75
N LYS A 301 4.51 20.48 -1.82
CA LYS A 301 4.05 20.32 -3.20
C LYS A 301 4.49 18.97 -3.75
N TRP A 302 3.59 18.29 -4.43
CA TRP A 302 3.90 17.06 -5.12
C TRP A 302 4.64 17.31 -6.42
N LYS A 303 5.79 16.67 -6.58
CA LYS A 303 6.54 16.57 -7.84
C LYS A 303 6.38 15.18 -8.42
N VAL A 304 6.21 15.10 -9.73
CA VAL A 304 6.21 13.85 -10.47
C VAL A 304 7.64 13.59 -10.93
N LEU A 305 8.16 12.43 -10.58
CA LEU A 305 9.51 12.00 -10.95
C LEU A 305 9.44 10.94 -12.08
N PRO A 306 10.57 10.61 -12.73
CA PRO A 306 10.61 9.56 -13.72
C PRO A 306 10.03 8.25 -13.17
N PRO A 307 9.10 7.60 -13.89
CA PRO A 307 8.45 6.39 -13.43
C PRO A 307 9.42 5.22 -13.36
N MET A 308 9.08 4.21 -12.56
CA MET A 308 9.80 2.95 -12.55
C MET A 308 9.83 2.31 -13.95
N PRO A 309 10.92 1.63 -14.35
CA PRO A 309 11.04 0.95 -15.65
C PRO A 309 9.94 -0.06 -15.93
N LYS A 310 9.34 -0.58 -14.88
CA LYS A 310 8.20 -1.49 -14.92
C LYS A 310 7.25 -1.15 -13.77
N PRO A 311 5.93 -1.01 -14.02
CA PRO A 311 4.95 -0.81 -12.96
C PRO A 311 5.06 -1.88 -11.88
N ASN A 312 4.93 -1.51 -10.62
CA ASN A 312 5.09 -2.41 -9.49
C ASN A 312 4.19 -2.05 -8.31
N SER A 313 3.65 -3.06 -7.64
CA SER A 313 2.85 -2.93 -6.43
C SER A 313 3.23 -3.99 -5.39
N HIS A 314 2.61 -3.98 -4.23
CA HIS A 314 2.93 -4.87 -3.11
C HIS A 314 4.40 -4.70 -2.68
N ILE A 315 4.84 -3.45 -2.58
CA ILE A 315 6.22 -3.04 -2.29
C ILE A 315 6.32 -2.18 -1.02
N GLU A 316 5.32 -2.18 -0.18
CA GLU A 316 5.21 -1.33 1.01
C GLU A 316 6.41 -1.48 1.95
N CYS A 317 6.90 -2.71 2.13
CA CYS A 317 8.06 -3.05 2.95
C CYS A 317 9.18 -3.72 2.14
N ALA A 318 9.10 -3.66 0.81
CA ALA A 318 10.05 -4.32 -0.10
C ALA A 318 11.13 -3.35 -0.59
N TRP A 319 11.61 -2.48 0.27
CA TRP A 319 12.60 -1.46 -0.06
C TRP A 319 13.62 -1.23 1.04
N VAL A 320 14.77 -0.73 0.64
CA VAL A 320 15.84 -0.26 1.56
C VAL A 320 16.48 1.01 0.99
N ILE A 321 17.15 1.76 1.85
CA ILE A 321 17.98 2.90 1.45
C ILE A 321 19.46 2.51 1.63
N VAL A 322 20.25 2.68 0.57
CA VAL A 322 21.68 2.41 0.58
C VAL A 322 22.40 3.53 -0.17
N ASN A 323 23.32 4.23 0.47
CA ASN A 323 24.10 5.32 -0.14
C ASN A 323 23.18 6.33 -0.88
N ASN A 324 22.15 6.85 -0.23
CA ASN A 324 21.15 7.76 -0.80
C ASN A 324 20.36 7.21 -2.00
N SER A 325 20.42 5.90 -2.23
CA SER A 325 19.68 5.24 -3.30
C SER A 325 18.56 4.40 -2.72
N ILE A 326 17.36 4.49 -3.31
CA ILE A 326 16.23 3.64 -2.97
C ILE A 326 16.32 2.35 -3.78
N ILE A 327 16.38 1.21 -3.10
CA ILE A 327 16.37 -0.11 -3.72
C ILE A 327 15.02 -0.76 -3.43
N ILE A 328 14.29 -1.15 -4.48
CA ILE A 328 13.04 -1.89 -4.39
C ILE A 328 13.28 -3.36 -4.76
N THR A 329 12.77 -4.28 -3.95
CA THR A 329 12.94 -5.73 -4.12
C THR A 329 11.60 -6.42 -4.33
N GLY A 330 11.49 -7.30 -5.31
CA GLY A 330 10.24 -8.05 -5.53
C GLY A 330 9.07 -7.17 -5.93
N GLY A 331 7.87 -7.53 -5.44
CA GLY A 331 6.62 -6.87 -5.78
C GLY A 331 5.86 -7.59 -6.89
N THR A 332 4.81 -6.97 -7.44
CA THR A 332 3.99 -7.57 -8.51
C THR A 332 3.60 -6.56 -9.56
N THR A 333 3.52 -7.00 -10.80
CA THR A 333 3.04 -6.24 -11.93
C THR A 333 1.87 -6.98 -12.56
N GLU A 334 0.77 -6.30 -12.89
CA GLU A 334 -0.52 -6.83 -13.38
C GLU A 334 -0.74 -8.36 -13.31
N LYS A 335 -1.75 -8.81 -12.59
CA LYS A 335 -2.26 -10.19 -12.39
C LYS A 335 -1.25 -11.28 -12.01
N HIS A 336 -0.02 -11.18 -12.33
CA HIS A 336 1.16 -12.02 -11.99
C HIS A 336 2.41 -11.37 -12.57
N PRO A 337 3.50 -11.79 -12.24
CA PRO A 337 4.28 -11.69 -11.06
C PRO A 337 5.42 -10.69 -11.17
N VAL A 338 5.86 -10.30 -10.13
CA VAL A 338 7.17 -10.12 -9.57
C VAL A 338 8.25 -9.53 -10.46
N THR A 339 8.62 -8.35 -10.11
CA THR A 339 9.80 -7.68 -10.65
C THR A 339 11.06 -8.13 -9.92
N LYS A 340 12.13 -8.18 -10.67
CA LYS A 340 13.49 -8.16 -10.19
C LYS A 340 13.84 -6.73 -9.79
N ARG A 341 14.78 -6.55 -8.92
CA ARG A 341 15.14 -5.27 -8.31
C ARG A 341 15.28 -4.11 -9.25
N MET A 342 14.79 -2.97 -8.79
CA MET A 342 15.05 -1.67 -9.37
C MET A 342 15.72 -0.78 -8.34
N MET A 343 16.62 0.10 -8.76
CA MET A 343 17.29 1.09 -7.94
C MET A 343 17.06 2.47 -8.55
N LEU A 344 16.65 3.41 -7.72
CA LEU A 344 16.63 4.82 -8.08
C LEU A 344 17.90 5.48 -7.53
N VAL A 345 18.74 5.95 -8.44
CA VAL A 345 19.94 6.75 -8.13
C VAL A 345 19.74 8.12 -8.76
N GLY A 346 19.68 9.16 -7.95
CA GLY A 346 19.27 10.46 -8.43
C GLY A 346 17.88 10.38 -9.03
N GLU A 347 17.71 10.83 -10.25
CA GLU A 347 16.42 10.77 -10.98
C GLU A 347 16.33 9.59 -11.97
N LYS A 348 17.24 8.62 -11.89
CA LYS A 348 17.29 7.48 -12.82
C LYS A 348 17.07 6.17 -12.11
N TRP A 349 16.29 5.29 -12.76
CA TRP A 349 16.12 3.91 -12.35
C TRP A 349 17.07 2.99 -13.09
N SER A 350 17.65 2.03 -12.37
CA SER A 350 18.44 0.95 -12.95
C SER A 350 18.08 -0.39 -12.35
N VAL A 351 18.34 -1.46 -13.10
CA VAL A 351 18.12 -2.84 -12.65
C VAL A 351 19.48 -3.38 -12.19
N ILE A 352 19.63 -3.62 -10.89
CA ILE A 352 20.93 -3.92 -10.28
C ILE A 352 21.13 -5.38 -9.90
N GLY A 353 20.09 -6.21 -9.95
CA GLY A 353 20.25 -7.62 -9.60
C GLY A 353 18.97 -8.44 -9.68
N ARG A 354 19.12 -9.73 -9.45
CA ARG A 354 18.05 -10.73 -9.53
C ARG A 354 17.86 -11.43 -8.18
N LEU A 355 16.59 -11.51 -7.71
CA LEU A 355 16.22 -12.37 -6.58
C LEU A 355 16.33 -13.85 -6.96
N PRO A 356 16.49 -14.77 -5.99
CA PRO A 356 16.55 -16.21 -6.25
C PRO A 356 15.30 -16.73 -6.99
N TYR A 357 14.16 -16.15 -6.68
CA TYR A 357 12.85 -16.47 -7.26
C TYR A 357 11.94 -15.25 -7.27
N ARG A 358 10.81 -15.37 -7.92
CA ARG A 358 9.76 -14.36 -7.93
C ARG A 358 9.01 -14.35 -6.61
N VAL A 359 8.87 -13.18 -5.98
CA VAL A 359 8.20 -12.99 -4.69
C VAL A 359 7.48 -11.66 -4.65
N LYS A 360 6.23 -11.66 -4.16
CA LYS A 360 5.45 -10.45 -3.85
C LYS A 360 5.27 -10.31 -2.34
N THR A 361 4.97 -9.09 -1.87
CA THR A 361 4.79 -8.76 -0.46
C THR A 361 5.97 -9.19 0.41
N THR A 362 7.17 -9.21 -0.16
CA THR A 362 8.38 -9.53 0.59
C THR A 362 8.80 -8.34 1.45
N LEU A 363 9.52 -8.65 2.51
CA LEU A 363 10.01 -7.71 3.50
C LEU A 363 11.52 -7.57 3.32
N ALA A 364 12.02 -6.36 3.11
CA ALA A 364 13.42 -6.09 2.84
C ALA A 364 14.10 -5.35 3.99
N GLY A 365 15.37 -5.68 4.23
CA GLY A 365 16.23 -5.03 5.21
C GLY A 365 17.67 -4.90 4.69
N PHE A 366 18.41 -3.99 5.28
CA PHE A 366 19.83 -3.78 4.91
C PHE A 366 20.69 -3.56 6.16
N TRP A 367 21.76 -4.35 6.28
CA TRP A 367 22.68 -4.25 7.41
C TRP A 367 24.11 -4.60 6.98
N ASP A 368 25.06 -3.79 7.36
CA ASP A 368 26.50 -4.02 7.14
C ASP A 368 26.87 -4.47 5.70
N GLY A 369 26.30 -3.77 4.71
CA GLY A 369 26.52 -4.07 3.30
C GLY A 369 25.75 -5.30 2.79
N TRP A 370 24.93 -5.94 3.61
CA TRP A 370 24.08 -7.05 3.21
C TRP A 370 22.65 -6.60 3.02
N LEU A 371 22.08 -6.99 1.91
CA LEU A 371 20.67 -6.85 1.61
C LEU A 371 19.95 -8.14 1.91
N TYR A 372 18.89 -8.05 2.69
CA TYR A 372 18.06 -9.16 3.11
C TYR A 372 16.68 -9.07 2.50
N PHE A 373 16.04 -10.22 2.30
CA PHE A 373 14.60 -10.31 2.16
C PHE A 373 14.06 -11.56 2.83
N THR A 374 12.80 -11.49 3.29
CA THR A 374 12.10 -12.62 3.90
C THR A 374 10.61 -12.54 3.63
N SER A 375 9.90 -13.64 3.85
CA SER A 375 8.44 -13.70 3.77
C SER A 375 7.87 -13.34 2.38
N GLY A 376 6.56 -13.28 2.28
CA GLY A 376 5.83 -13.03 1.05
C GLY A 376 5.34 -14.29 0.37
N GLN A 377 4.84 -14.13 -0.84
CA GLN A 377 4.39 -15.25 -1.67
C GLN A 377 5.34 -15.46 -2.84
N ARG A 378 5.99 -16.62 -2.86
CA ARG A 378 6.74 -17.10 -4.02
C ARG A 378 5.76 -17.46 -5.14
N ASP A 379 6.04 -16.99 -6.35
CA ASP A 379 5.28 -17.30 -7.55
C ASP A 379 6.10 -18.14 -8.53
N ARG A 380 5.39 -18.78 -9.46
CA ARG A 380 6.03 -19.51 -10.57
C ARG A 380 6.79 -18.54 -11.47
N GLY A 381 7.90 -18.98 -12.01
CA GLY A 381 8.70 -18.25 -12.98
C GLY A 381 9.37 -19.20 -13.96
N PRO A 382 9.98 -18.69 -15.03
CA PRO A 382 10.71 -19.52 -16.01
C PRO A 382 11.76 -20.40 -15.34
N ASP A 383 12.46 -19.85 -14.36
CA ASP A 383 13.55 -20.51 -13.65
C ASP A 383 13.08 -21.21 -12.36
N ASN A 384 11.79 -21.14 -12.04
CA ASN A 384 11.23 -21.75 -10.84
C ASN A 384 9.82 -22.29 -11.10
N PRO A 385 9.69 -23.56 -11.51
CA PRO A 385 8.40 -24.21 -11.78
C PRO A 385 7.64 -24.58 -10.50
N GLN A 386 8.21 -24.40 -9.31
CA GLN A 386 7.60 -24.74 -8.04
C GLN A 386 6.23 -24.06 -7.88
N PRO A 387 5.28 -24.72 -7.22
CA PRO A 387 3.97 -24.16 -7.00
C PRO A 387 4.03 -22.87 -6.16
N ARG A 388 3.03 -22.00 -6.33
CA ARG A 388 2.84 -20.82 -5.50
C ARG A 388 2.80 -21.20 -4.01
N LYS A 389 3.58 -20.49 -3.17
CA LYS A 389 3.72 -20.79 -1.75
C LYS A 389 3.98 -19.53 -0.94
N VAL A 390 3.32 -19.40 0.20
CA VAL A 390 3.71 -18.43 1.25
C VAL A 390 5.00 -18.91 1.88
N ILE A 391 5.99 -18.06 1.98
CA ILE A 391 7.35 -18.42 2.41
C ILE A 391 7.74 -17.76 3.72
N GLY A 392 8.64 -18.43 4.44
CA GLY A 392 9.35 -17.88 5.59
C GLY A 392 10.87 -17.89 5.41
N GLU A 393 11.35 -18.27 4.24
CA GLU A 393 12.79 -18.28 3.92
C GLU A 393 13.34 -16.85 4.05
N THR A 394 14.53 -16.74 4.67
CA THR A 394 15.27 -15.50 4.77
C THR A 394 16.56 -15.62 3.96
N TRP A 395 16.75 -14.69 3.04
CA TRP A 395 17.88 -14.65 2.12
C TRP A 395 18.65 -13.35 2.26
N ARG A 396 19.97 -13.42 2.04
CA ARG A 396 20.81 -12.23 1.97
C ARG A 396 21.79 -12.29 0.82
N THR A 397 22.27 -11.12 0.41
CA THR A 397 23.36 -10.99 -0.58
C THR A 397 24.19 -9.76 -0.27
N LYS A 398 25.51 -9.85 -0.46
CA LYS A 398 26.39 -8.69 -0.31
C LYS A 398 26.12 -7.72 -1.46
N LEU A 399 25.88 -6.45 -1.14
CA LEU A 399 25.75 -5.40 -2.14
C LEU A 399 27.14 -4.83 -2.47
N SER A 400 27.51 -4.93 -3.75
CA SER A 400 28.60 -4.15 -4.32
C SER A 400 27.95 -3.08 -5.20
N LEU A 401 27.77 -1.89 -4.64
CA LEU A 401 27.31 -0.72 -5.40
C LEU A 401 28.60 0.02 -5.81
N SER A 402 29.03 -0.20 -7.06
CA SER A 402 30.10 0.56 -7.69
C SER A 402 29.60 1.92 -8.13
#